data_9631dcba96a7ccddd976af564894318a
#
_entry.id   9631dcba96a7ccddd976af564894318a
#
_cell.length_a   1.000
_cell.length_b   1.000
_cell.length_c   1.000
_cell.angle_alpha   90.00
_cell.angle_beta   90.00
_cell.angle_gamma   90.00
#
_symmetry.space_group_name_H-M   'P 1'
#
loop_
_entity.id
_entity.type
_entity.pdbx_description
1 polymer ?
#
loop_
_entity_poly.entity_id
_entity_poly.type
_entity_poly.pdbx_seq_one_letter_code
_entity_poly.pdbx_strand_id
1 'polypeptide(L)'
;VLLEYTKERLQFERSRRGYRKGEDEEMNIALIAHDAKKELMTQFCIAYCGTLSKHNLCATGTTGKLVSEATGLDIVKFLAGYQGGEEQIAARIACNEIDVLLIFRDPLNPKPGEPNEANLLRLCDVHNIPVATNIATAEALIHSLERGDLDWRDIVNPK
;
A
#
# COMPACT_ATOMS: atom_id res chain seq x y z
N VAL A 1 -10.37 -22.50 2.03
CA VAL A 1 -9.71 -21.23 1.72
C VAL A 1 -8.75 -20.83 2.83
N LEU A 2 -9.23 -20.73 4.08
CA LEU A 2 -8.36 -20.39 5.22
C LEU A 2 -7.27 -21.44 5.46
N LEU A 3 -7.59 -22.71 5.30
CA LEU A 3 -6.65 -23.82 5.51
C LEU A 3 -5.54 -23.83 4.43
N GLU A 4 -5.87 -23.51 3.20
CA GLU A 4 -4.90 -23.41 2.11
C GLU A 4 -3.99 -22.21 2.31
N TYR A 5 -4.56 -21.06 2.63
CA TYR A 5 -3.80 -19.86 2.98
C TYR A 5 -2.80 -20.11 4.12
N THR A 6 -3.24 -20.79 5.18
CA THR A 6 -2.38 -21.10 6.32
C THR A 6 -1.27 -22.08 5.95
N LYS A 7 -1.58 -23.10 5.14
CA LYS A 7 -0.58 -24.08 4.68
C LYS A 7 0.50 -23.41 3.80
N GLU A 8 0.09 -22.61 2.85
CA GLU A 8 0.99 -21.90 1.95
C GLU A 8 1.88 -20.92 2.72
N ARG A 9 1.30 -20.19 3.68
CA ARG A 9 2.06 -19.31 4.54
C ARG A 9 3.08 -20.06 5.40
N LEU A 10 2.70 -21.18 6.00
CA LEU A 10 3.63 -22.01 6.79
C LEU A 10 4.74 -22.61 5.93
N GLN A 11 4.42 -22.99 4.69
CA GLN A 11 5.41 -23.48 3.74
C GLN A 11 6.38 -22.38 3.33
N PHE A 12 5.88 -21.18 3.10
CA PHE A 12 6.71 -20.00 2.84
C PHE A 12 7.65 -19.69 4.01
N GLU A 13 7.15 -19.65 5.23
CA GLU A 13 7.97 -19.39 6.42
C GLU A 13 9.01 -20.48 6.66
N ARG A 14 8.73 -21.74 6.31
CA ARG A 14 9.72 -22.83 6.36
C ARG A 14 10.80 -22.65 5.30
N SER A 15 10.45 -22.29 4.07
CA SER A 15 11.42 -22.05 3.01
C SER A 15 12.27 -20.81 3.29
N ARG A 16 11.71 -19.81 3.96
CA ARG A 16 12.39 -18.56 4.33
C ARG A 16 13.54 -18.76 5.32
N ARG A 17 13.47 -19.78 6.19
CA ARG A 17 14.56 -20.12 7.11
C ARG A 17 15.83 -20.56 6.39
N GLY A 18 15.72 -20.99 5.12
CA GLY A 18 16.83 -21.32 4.25
C GLY A 18 17.12 -20.29 3.17
N TYR A 19 16.33 -19.23 3.08
CA TYR A 19 16.44 -18.23 2.02
C TYR A 19 17.54 -17.22 2.33
N ARG A 20 18.54 -17.15 1.47
CA ARG A 20 19.52 -16.07 1.52
C ARG A 20 18.87 -14.79 1.00
N LYS A 21 18.86 -13.78 1.83
CA LYS A 21 18.49 -12.40 1.55
C LYS A 21 19.27 -11.90 0.33
N GLY A 22 18.72 -12.00 -0.88
CA GLY A 22 19.45 -11.69 -2.09
C GLY A 22 18.77 -10.75 -3.06
N GLU A 23 17.45 -10.71 -3.10
CA GLU A 23 16.72 -9.79 -3.96
C GLU A 23 15.43 -9.43 -3.22
N ASP A 24 15.32 -8.15 -2.82
CA ASP A 24 14.07 -7.62 -2.28
C ASP A 24 13.04 -7.65 -3.42
N GLU A 25 11.99 -8.45 -3.28
CA GLU A 25 10.90 -8.47 -4.25
C GLU A 25 10.23 -7.10 -4.27
N GLU A 26 10.08 -6.52 -5.46
CA GLU A 26 9.37 -5.27 -5.64
C GLU A 26 7.88 -5.46 -5.34
N MET A 27 7.36 -4.68 -4.42
CA MET A 27 5.94 -4.61 -4.09
C MET A 27 5.31 -3.38 -4.73
N ASN A 28 4.04 -3.49 -5.08
CA ASN A 28 3.24 -2.37 -5.59
C ASN A 28 2.48 -1.73 -4.43
N ILE A 29 2.84 -0.50 -4.10
CA ILE A 29 2.31 0.25 -2.95
C ILE A 29 1.47 1.41 -3.46
N ALA A 30 0.22 1.50 -3.00
CA ALA A 30 -0.67 2.62 -3.29
C ALA A 30 -0.76 3.56 -2.11
N LEU A 31 -0.69 4.86 -2.39
CA LEU A 31 -0.74 5.95 -1.41
C LEU A 31 -1.98 6.81 -1.64
N ILE A 32 -2.81 6.95 -0.63
CA ILE A 32 -3.98 7.83 -0.61
C ILE A 32 -3.95 8.62 0.69
N ALA A 33 -4.21 9.90 0.66
CA ALA A 33 -4.36 10.71 1.86
C ALA A 33 -5.51 11.72 1.67
N HIS A 34 -6.36 11.83 2.70
CA HIS A 34 -7.31 12.94 2.79
C HIS A 34 -6.56 14.26 2.94
N ASP A 35 -7.18 15.39 2.57
CA ASP A 35 -6.50 16.68 2.54
C ASP A 35 -5.79 17.02 3.85
N ALA A 36 -6.45 16.82 4.98
CA ALA A 36 -5.89 17.07 6.30
C ALA A 36 -4.71 16.14 6.66
N LYS A 37 -4.52 15.04 5.93
CA LYS A 37 -3.47 14.05 6.18
C LYS A 37 -2.35 14.03 5.14
N LYS A 38 -2.42 14.88 4.11
CA LYS A 38 -1.43 14.91 3.03
C LYS A 38 -0.03 15.29 3.53
N GLU A 39 0.07 16.22 4.47
CA GLU A 39 1.35 16.58 5.08
C GLU A 39 1.94 15.41 5.86
N LEU A 40 1.13 14.70 6.65
CA LEU A 40 1.55 13.53 7.41
C LEU A 40 2.03 12.41 6.48
N MET A 41 1.31 12.16 5.38
CA MET A 41 1.73 11.20 4.36
C MET A 41 3.07 11.60 3.75
N THR A 42 3.26 12.86 3.44
CA THR A 42 4.50 13.37 2.89
C THR A 42 5.66 13.17 3.86
N GLN A 43 5.49 13.50 5.13
CA GLN A 43 6.51 13.29 6.15
C GLN A 43 6.84 11.82 6.36
N PHE A 44 5.83 10.94 6.34
CA PHE A 44 6.04 9.50 6.38
C PHE A 44 6.90 9.02 5.21
N CYS A 45 6.60 9.46 4.00
CA CYS A 45 7.36 9.09 2.81
C CYS A 45 8.77 9.65 2.81
N ILE A 46 9.01 10.83 3.41
CA ILE A 46 10.37 11.36 3.62
C ILE A 46 11.14 10.45 4.58
N ALA A 47 10.55 10.10 5.70
CA ALA A 47 11.19 9.25 6.71
C ALA A 47 11.56 7.87 6.17
N TYR A 48 10.73 7.29 5.34
CA TYR A 48 10.90 5.94 4.78
C TYR A 48 11.25 5.92 3.30
N CYS A 49 11.82 7.01 2.80
CA CYS A 49 12.16 7.17 1.38
C CYS A 49 13.09 6.05 0.88
N GLY A 50 14.07 5.66 1.67
CA GLY A 50 15.01 4.58 1.31
C GLY A 50 14.33 3.23 1.10
N THR A 51 13.36 2.88 1.93
CA THR A 51 12.58 1.66 1.77
C THR A 51 11.62 1.78 0.59
N LEU A 52 10.89 2.88 0.49
CA LEU A 52 9.91 3.10 -0.57
C LEU A 52 10.55 3.14 -1.96
N SER A 53 11.77 3.62 -2.09
CA SER A 53 12.50 3.70 -3.37
C SER A 53 12.76 2.33 -4.01
N LYS A 54 12.70 1.26 -3.24
CA LYS A 54 12.88 -0.12 -3.71
C LYS A 54 11.62 -0.75 -4.28
N HIS A 55 10.50 -0.06 -4.24
CA HIS A 55 9.19 -0.57 -4.61
C HIS A 55 8.53 0.30 -5.67
N ASN A 56 7.49 -0.23 -6.29
CA ASN A 56 6.68 0.50 -7.25
C ASN A 56 5.59 1.27 -6.52
N LEU A 57 5.55 2.57 -6.71
CA LEU A 57 4.62 3.46 -6.02
C LEU A 57 3.59 4.02 -6.99
N CYS A 58 2.34 4.06 -6.56
CA CYS A 58 1.27 4.83 -7.20
C CYS A 58 0.47 5.59 -6.15
N ALA A 59 -0.20 6.64 -6.56
CA ALA A 59 -0.94 7.50 -5.65
C ALA A 59 -2.06 8.23 -6.38
N THR A 60 -3.07 8.71 -5.64
CA THR A 60 -3.98 9.74 -6.15
C THR A 60 -3.20 11.02 -6.48
N GLY A 61 -3.68 11.79 -7.46
CA GLY A 61 -2.88 12.80 -8.12
C GLY A 61 -2.26 13.86 -7.21
N THR A 62 -3.05 14.47 -6.34
CA THR A 62 -2.54 15.51 -5.42
C THR A 62 -1.55 14.93 -4.40
N THR A 63 -1.87 13.79 -3.82
CA THR A 63 -0.98 13.08 -2.88
C THR A 63 0.33 12.70 -3.56
N GLY A 64 0.26 12.10 -4.75
CA GLY A 64 1.43 11.70 -5.51
C GLY A 64 2.33 12.86 -5.89
N LYS A 65 1.75 13.99 -6.27
CA LYS A 65 2.50 15.22 -6.58
C LYS A 65 3.25 15.74 -5.37
N LEU A 66 2.59 15.87 -4.22
CA LEU A 66 3.21 16.38 -2.99
C LEU A 66 4.35 15.47 -2.53
N VAL A 67 4.13 14.17 -2.53
CA VAL A 67 5.14 13.20 -2.10
C VAL A 67 6.33 13.18 -3.05
N SER A 68 6.10 13.15 -4.36
CA SER A 68 7.20 13.12 -5.33
C SER A 68 8.04 14.40 -5.31
N GLU A 69 7.42 15.57 -5.13
CA GLU A 69 8.14 16.84 -4.98
C GLU A 69 9.00 16.89 -3.71
N ALA A 70 8.51 16.33 -2.62
CA ALA A 70 9.23 16.35 -1.34
C ALA A 70 10.34 15.30 -1.24
N THR A 71 10.21 14.17 -1.93
CA THR A 71 11.09 13.01 -1.76
C THR A 71 11.95 12.69 -2.97
N GLY A 72 11.54 13.11 -4.16
CA GLY A 72 12.15 12.67 -5.41
C GLY A 72 11.79 11.25 -5.83
N LEU A 73 10.88 10.59 -5.13
CA LEU A 73 10.41 9.24 -5.49
C LEU A 73 9.65 9.27 -6.82
N ASP A 74 9.85 8.24 -7.62
CA ASP A 74 9.11 8.02 -8.86
C ASP A 74 7.75 7.39 -8.52
N ILE A 75 6.68 8.16 -8.71
CA ILE A 75 5.32 7.77 -8.33
C ILE A 75 4.40 7.89 -9.55
N VAL A 76 3.71 6.80 -9.89
CA VAL A 76 2.63 6.84 -10.88
C VAL A 76 1.43 7.59 -10.26
N LYS A 77 1.06 8.71 -10.86
CA LYS A 77 -0.01 9.56 -10.37
C LYS A 77 -1.30 9.30 -11.14
N PHE A 78 -2.35 8.95 -10.41
CA PHE A 78 -3.71 8.86 -10.94
C PHE A 78 -4.43 10.21 -10.85
N LEU A 79 -5.71 10.24 -11.17
CA LEU A 79 -6.52 11.43 -10.93
C LEU A 79 -6.55 11.79 -9.44
N ALA A 80 -6.86 13.03 -9.11
CA ALA A 80 -7.13 13.42 -7.73
C ALA A 80 -8.30 12.58 -7.18
N GLY A 81 -8.33 12.35 -5.87
CA GLY A 81 -9.34 11.50 -5.25
C GLY A 81 -10.77 11.91 -5.61
N TYR A 82 -11.09 13.23 -5.56
CA TYR A 82 -12.39 13.75 -5.92
C TYR A 82 -12.73 13.67 -7.43
N GLN A 83 -11.74 13.36 -8.27
CA GLN A 83 -11.90 13.23 -9.73
C GLN A 83 -11.91 11.77 -10.21
N GLY A 84 -11.94 10.81 -9.30
CA GLY A 84 -11.96 9.39 -9.63
C GLY A 84 -10.63 8.65 -9.42
N GLY A 85 -9.65 9.26 -8.74
CA GLY A 85 -8.35 8.61 -8.46
C GLY A 85 -8.47 7.39 -7.58
N GLU A 86 -9.37 7.39 -6.60
CA GLU A 86 -9.58 6.23 -5.73
C GLU A 86 -10.23 5.06 -6.49
N GLU A 87 -11.13 5.34 -7.42
CA GLU A 87 -11.71 4.32 -8.30
C GLU A 87 -10.66 3.70 -9.22
N GLN A 88 -9.68 4.47 -9.67
CA GLN A 88 -8.55 3.96 -10.45
C GLN A 88 -7.69 3.01 -9.62
N ILE A 89 -7.40 3.36 -8.37
CA ILE A 89 -6.68 2.47 -7.44
C ILE A 89 -7.52 1.23 -7.12
N ALA A 90 -8.83 1.38 -6.89
CA ALA A 90 -9.74 0.25 -6.67
C ALA A 90 -9.71 -0.74 -7.83
N ALA A 91 -9.69 -0.25 -9.07
CA ALA A 91 -9.57 -1.11 -10.24
C ALA A 91 -8.25 -1.90 -10.26
N ARG A 92 -7.15 -1.28 -9.84
CA ARG A 92 -5.84 -1.95 -9.72
C ARG A 92 -5.84 -3.01 -8.63
N ILE A 93 -6.49 -2.74 -7.51
CA ILE A 93 -6.69 -3.73 -6.43
C ILE A 93 -7.49 -4.92 -6.94
N ALA A 94 -8.59 -4.67 -7.66
CA ALA A 94 -9.44 -5.72 -8.21
C ALA A 94 -8.70 -6.62 -9.22
N CYS A 95 -7.68 -6.09 -9.90
CA CYS A 95 -6.81 -6.84 -10.81
C CYS A 95 -5.57 -7.45 -10.12
N ASN A 96 -5.51 -7.42 -8.80
CA ASN A 96 -4.37 -7.92 -8.01
C ASN A 96 -3.03 -7.24 -8.37
N GLU A 97 -3.07 -5.96 -8.68
CA GLU A 97 -1.88 -5.18 -9.04
C GLU A 97 -1.32 -4.35 -7.88
N ILE A 98 -1.95 -4.38 -6.71
CA ILE A 98 -1.52 -3.67 -5.50
C ILE A 98 -1.23 -4.67 -4.38
N ASP A 99 -0.11 -4.51 -3.70
CA ASP A 99 0.33 -5.37 -2.61
C ASP A 99 0.14 -4.75 -1.23
N VAL A 100 0.17 -3.43 -1.14
CA VAL A 100 0.00 -2.66 0.11
C VAL A 100 -0.77 -1.39 -0.20
N LEU A 101 -1.76 -1.08 0.63
CA LEU A 101 -2.49 0.19 0.57
C LEU A 101 -2.23 1.01 1.83
N LEU A 102 -1.72 2.22 1.66
CA LEU A 102 -1.64 3.23 2.72
C LEU A 102 -2.66 4.32 2.43
N ILE A 103 -3.69 4.38 3.27
CA ILE A 103 -4.76 5.36 3.14
C ILE A 103 -4.94 6.13 4.45
N PHE A 104 -4.38 7.33 4.52
CA PHE A 104 -4.46 8.18 5.72
C PHE A 104 -5.76 8.96 5.69
N ARG A 105 -6.67 8.59 6.58
CA ARG A 105 -8.03 9.14 6.66
C ARG A 105 -8.12 10.25 7.69
N ASP A 106 -9.03 11.18 7.44
CA ASP A 106 -9.51 12.14 8.43
C ASP A 106 -10.93 11.76 8.86
N PRO A 107 -11.10 10.97 9.94
CA PRO A 107 -12.40 10.46 10.34
C PRO A 107 -13.27 11.52 11.06
N LEU A 108 -12.65 12.63 11.50
CA LEU A 108 -13.32 13.66 12.29
C LEU A 108 -13.97 14.74 11.43
N ASN A 109 -13.46 14.97 10.22
CA ASN A 109 -13.92 16.03 9.32
C ASN A 109 -14.11 15.50 7.90
N PRO A 110 -15.06 14.55 7.68
CA PRO A 110 -15.32 14.04 6.34
C PRO A 110 -15.84 15.18 5.47
N LYS A 111 -15.20 15.40 4.32
CA LYS A 111 -15.63 16.41 3.35
C LYS A 111 -16.71 15.85 2.43
N PRO A 112 -17.71 16.66 2.01
CA PRO A 112 -18.64 16.26 0.97
C PRO A 112 -17.87 15.91 -0.32
N GLY A 113 -18.14 14.75 -0.91
CA GLY A 113 -17.47 14.28 -2.12
C GLY A 113 -16.13 13.57 -1.89
N GLU A 114 -15.67 13.41 -0.65
CA GLU A 114 -14.60 12.46 -0.36
C GLU A 114 -15.11 11.07 -0.68
N PRO A 115 -14.33 10.28 -1.44
CA PRO A 115 -14.75 8.96 -1.86
C PRO A 115 -15.00 8.04 -0.67
N ASN A 116 -15.91 7.11 -0.86
CA ASN A 116 -16.22 6.11 0.15
C ASN A 116 -15.10 5.06 0.20
N GLU A 117 -14.26 5.12 1.21
CA GLU A 117 -13.18 4.15 1.43
C GLU A 117 -13.70 2.72 1.66
N ALA A 118 -14.97 2.55 1.99
CA ALA A 118 -15.53 1.22 2.26
C ALA A 118 -15.32 0.24 1.10
N ASN A 119 -15.44 0.71 -0.14
CA ASN A 119 -15.18 -0.14 -1.30
C ASN A 119 -13.69 -0.54 -1.41
N LEU A 120 -12.77 0.38 -1.17
CA LEU A 120 -11.33 0.10 -1.17
C LEU A 120 -10.99 -0.93 -0.10
N LEU A 121 -11.48 -0.73 1.12
CA LEU A 121 -11.23 -1.66 2.23
C LEU A 121 -11.81 -3.03 1.95
N ARG A 122 -13.03 -3.10 1.41
CA ARG A 122 -13.65 -4.37 1.02
C ARG A 122 -12.82 -5.12 -0.03
N LEU A 123 -12.33 -4.43 -1.05
CA LEU A 123 -11.48 -5.04 -2.08
C LEU A 123 -10.15 -5.53 -1.49
N CYS A 124 -9.57 -4.79 -0.58
CA CYS A 124 -8.36 -5.22 0.12
C CYS A 124 -8.60 -6.48 0.95
N ASP A 125 -9.75 -6.57 1.63
CA ASP A 125 -10.12 -7.78 2.39
C ASP A 125 -10.34 -8.98 1.46
N VAL A 126 -10.97 -8.78 0.29
CA VAL A 126 -11.17 -9.84 -0.70
C VAL A 126 -9.85 -10.39 -1.23
N HIS A 127 -8.87 -9.52 -1.44
CA HIS A 127 -7.57 -9.89 -2.03
C HIS A 127 -6.45 -10.06 -0.99
N ASN A 128 -6.77 -10.01 0.31
CA ASN A 128 -5.80 -10.11 1.41
C ASN A 128 -4.64 -9.10 1.27
N ILE A 129 -4.98 -7.87 0.94
CA ILE A 129 -4.01 -6.77 0.84
C ILE A 129 -3.92 -6.07 2.19
N PRO A 130 -2.73 -5.99 2.80
CA PRO A 130 -2.57 -5.23 4.03
C PRO A 130 -2.84 -3.74 3.81
N VAL A 131 -3.61 -3.16 4.72
CA VAL A 131 -4.05 -1.76 4.66
C VAL A 131 -3.65 -1.05 5.94
N ALA A 132 -3.05 0.12 5.81
CA ALA A 132 -2.88 1.06 6.92
C ALA A 132 -3.79 2.26 6.71
N THR A 133 -4.65 2.54 7.67
CA THR A 133 -5.55 3.70 7.64
C THR A 133 -5.05 4.87 8.49
N ASN A 134 -3.92 4.70 9.13
CA ASN A 134 -3.26 5.71 9.97
C ASN A 134 -1.76 5.43 10.01
N ILE A 135 -1.00 6.40 10.55
CA ILE A 135 0.46 6.32 10.58
C ILE A 135 1.00 5.18 11.45
N ALA A 136 0.34 4.84 12.54
CA ALA A 136 0.80 3.78 13.43
C ALA A 136 0.82 2.42 12.73
N THR A 137 -0.24 2.08 12.01
CA THR A 137 -0.29 0.88 11.20
C THR A 137 0.66 0.96 10.00
N ALA A 138 0.79 2.13 9.39
CA ALA A 138 1.71 2.33 8.27
C ALA A 138 3.17 2.06 8.67
N GLU A 139 3.59 2.51 9.85
CA GLU A 139 4.93 2.22 10.36
C GLU A 139 5.14 0.72 10.61
N ALA A 140 4.16 0.04 11.17
CA ALA A 140 4.23 -1.42 11.33
C ALA A 140 4.35 -2.15 9.99
N LEU A 141 3.59 -1.73 8.98
CA LEU A 141 3.65 -2.31 7.63
C LEU A 141 4.97 -2.02 6.92
N ILE A 142 5.52 -0.82 7.05
CA ILE A 142 6.78 -0.49 6.38
C ILE A 142 7.94 -1.32 6.97
N HIS A 143 7.95 -1.55 8.28
CA HIS A 143 8.94 -2.42 8.91
C HIS A 143 8.77 -3.88 8.50
N SER A 144 7.53 -4.36 8.36
CA SER A 144 7.26 -5.69 7.81
C SER A 144 7.76 -5.82 6.37
N LEU A 145 7.57 -4.78 5.57
CA LEU A 145 8.06 -4.73 4.20
C LEU A 145 9.59 -4.81 4.15
N GLU A 146 10.28 -4.07 5.01
CA GLU A 146 11.74 -4.10 5.13
C GLU A 146 12.29 -5.48 5.49
N ARG A 147 11.57 -6.24 6.32
CA ARG A 147 11.94 -7.59 6.71
C ARG A 147 11.57 -8.66 5.67
N GLY A 148 10.84 -8.30 4.62
CA GLY A 148 10.31 -9.25 3.64
C GLY A 148 9.15 -10.11 4.18
N ASP A 149 8.44 -9.64 5.21
CA ASP A 149 7.33 -10.37 5.82
C ASP A 149 6.12 -10.51 4.89
N LEU A 150 6.05 -9.69 3.83
CA LEU A 150 4.97 -9.70 2.85
C LEU A 150 5.29 -10.48 1.56
N ASP A 151 6.50 -11.02 1.41
CA ASP A 151 6.94 -11.72 0.19
C ASP A 151 6.08 -12.95 -0.14
N TRP A 152 5.42 -13.53 0.86
CA TRP A 152 4.49 -14.64 0.69
C TRP A 152 3.31 -14.31 -0.25
N ARG A 153 3.00 -13.04 -0.46
CA ARG A 153 1.89 -12.61 -1.31
C ARG A 153 2.04 -13.09 -2.74
N ASP A 154 3.24 -13.13 -3.27
CA ASP A 154 3.51 -13.60 -4.63
C ASP A 154 3.25 -15.10 -4.78
N ILE A 155 3.29 -15.86 -3.68
CA ILE A 155 2.99 -17.29 -3.66
C ILE A 155 1.48 -17.51 -3.63
N VAL A 156 0.77 -16.78 -2.76
CA VAL A 156 -0.68 -16.93 -2.54
C VAL A 156 -1.49 -16.20 -3.62
N ASN A 157 -0.99 -15.09 -4.10
CA ASN A 157 -1.61 -14.20 -5.09
C ASN A 157 -0.64 -13.91 -6.24
N PRO A 158 -0.27 -14.87 -7.07
CA PRO A 158 0.64 -14.65 -8.18
C PRO A 158 0.04 -13.64 -9.17
N LYS A 159 0.90 -12.73 -9.62
CA LYS A 159 0.54 -11.73 -10.63
C LYS A 159 0.63 -12.29 -12.03
#